data_57a7c1b04c10de8f19d5b3a141119118
#
_entry.id   57a7c1b04c10de8f19d5b3a141119118
#
_cell.length_a   1.000
_cell.length_b   1.000
_cell.length_c   1.000
_cell.angle_alpha   90.00
_cell.angle_beta   90.00
_cell.angle_gamma   90.00
#
_symmetry.space_group_name_H-M   'P 1'
#
loop_
_entity.id
_entity.type
_entity.pdbx_description
1 polymer ?
#
loop_
_entity_poly.entity_id
_entity_poly.type
_entity_poly.pdbx_seq_one_letter_code
_entity_poly.pdbx_strand_id
1 'polypeptide(L)'
;MQLVAKVGEDPDGEALVLALAQGHVGHVAVQREAAHPTPRVVSPDEVPDSDVGPTVAGQASALALDAADVDLALRYLTEFRVVVIADELDAAAVRVAADATGWSNGTLIAVVGEGRSEPVGLPSDAIVLGSPADDAEGAFDRLVGELAAAIDAGGDPQAVFRELVGSAGWEPAAT
;
A
#
# COMPACT_ATOMS: atom_id res chain seq x y z
N MET A 1 -10.13 8.08 -3.06
CA MET A 1 -9.08 7.26 -2.43
C MET A 1 -8.44 8.05 -1.30
N GLN A 2 -8.09 7.40 -0.19
CA GLN A 2 -7.36 7.97 0.95
C GLN A 2 -6.06 7.19 1.14
N LEU A 3 -4.99 7.86 1.50
CA LEU A 3 -3.70 7.24 1.81
C LEU A 3 -3.45 7.26 3.31
N VAL A 4 -3.04 6.12 3.86
CA VAL A 4 -2.48 5.99 5.21
C VAL A 4 -0.99 5.71 5.06
N ALA A 5 -0.15 6.58 5.55
CA ALA A 5 1.30 6.48 5.43
C ALA A 5 2.00 7.30 6.52
N LYS A 6 3.32 7.12 6.63
CA LYS A 6 4.21 8.03 7.37
C LYS A 6 5.19 8.69 6.43
N VAL A 7 5.47 9.96 6.68
CA VAL A 7 6.51 10.75 6.00
C VAL A 7 7.33 11.51 7.04
N GLY A 8 8.53 11.88 6.70
CA GLY A 8 9.34 12.75 7.54
C GLY A 8 8.78 14.18 7.64
N GLU A 9 9.11 14.89 8.71
CA GLU A 9 8.93 16.36 8.79
C GLU A 9 10.06 17.08 8.05
N ASP A 10 10.14 16.87 6.73
CA ASP A 10 11.18 17.40 5.87
C ASP A 10 10.60 17.87 4.52
N PRO A 11 11.40 18.58 3.69
CA PRO A 11 10.93 19.07 2.40
C PRO A 11 10.41 17.98 1.45
N ASP A 12 10.91 16.75 1.55
CA ASP A 12 10.47 15.62 0.72
C ASP A 12 9.08 15.14 1.16
N GLY A 13 8.85 15.03 2.46
CA GLY A 13 7.52 14.72 3.01
C GLY A 13 6.49 15.79 2.64
N GLU A 14 6.87 17.07 2.70
CA GLU A 14 6.00 18.16 2.26
C GLU A 14 5.68 18.08 0.76
N ALA A 15 6.68 17.79 -0.07
CA ALA A 15 6.49 17.63 -1.51
C ALA A 15 5.57 16.44 -1.84
N LEU A 16 5.70 15.31 -1.13
CA LEU A 16 4.82 14.16 -1.29
C LEU A 16 3.36 14.50 -0.92
N VAL A 17 3.14 15.14 0.23
CA VAL A 17 1.79 15.55 0.65
C VAL A 17 1.17 16.52 -0.36
N LEU A 18 1.96 17.46 -0.91
CA LEU A 18 1.50 18.36 -1.95
C LEU A 18 1.15 17.61 -3.25
N ALA A 19 1.96 16.64 -3.65
CA ALA A 19 1.70 15.81 -4.82
C ALA A 19 0.41 14.98 -4.66
N LEU A 20 0.17 14.41 -3.48
CA LEU A 20 -1.08 13.71 -3.17
C LEU A 20 -2.30 14.63 -3.30
N ALA A 21 -2.20 15.84 -2.76
CA ALA A 21 -3.26 16.83 -2.86
C ALA A 21 -3.55 17.23 -4.32
N GLN A 22 -2.52 17.44 -5.13
CA GLN A 22 -2.63 17.73 -6.56
C GLN A 22 -3.22 16.56 -7.36
N GLY A 23 -2.89 15.32 -6.96
CA GLY A 23 -3.45 14.10 -7.51
C GLY A 23 -4.86 13.75 -7.00
N HIS A 24 -5.48 14.62 -6.19
CA HIS A 24 -6.80 14.39 -5.57
C HIS A 24 -6.84 13.13 -4.68
N VAL A 25 -5.69 12.74 -4.11
CA VAL A 25 -5.58 11.68 -3.12
C VAL A 25 -5.76 12.28 -1.73
N GLY A 26 -6.72 11.78 -0.98
CA GLY A 26 -6.91 12.20 0.40
C GLY A 26 -5.69 11.78 1.25
N HIS A 27 -5.19 12.70 2.05
CA HIS A 27 -3.96 12.55 2.81
C HIS A 27 -4.12 12.93 4.30
N VAL A 28 -5.37 12.98 4.78
CA VAL A 28 -5.67 13.33 6.18
C VAL A 28 -5.05 12.34 7.17
N ALA A 29 -4.82 11.10 6.75
CA ALA A 29 -4.20 10.03 7.54
C ALA A 29 -2.71 9.82 7.21
N VAL A 30 -2.06 10.75 6.51
CA VAL A 30 -0.61 10.75 6.36
C VAL A 30 0.00 11.40 7.59
N GLN A 31 0.73 10.60 8.38
CA GLN A 31 1.36 11.01 9.62
C GLN A 31 2.74 11.59 9.33
N ARG A 32 3.17 12.55 10.15
CA ARG A 32 4.50 13.18 10.08
C ARG A 32 5.37 12.73 11.24
N GLU A 33 6.58 12.31 10.94
CA GLU A 33 7.56 11.82 11.91
C GLU A 33 8.81 12.71 11.91
N ALA A 34 9.04 13.41 13.05
CA ALA A 34 10.14 14.35 13.16
C ALA A 34 11.53 13.68 13.29
N ALA A 35 11.57 12.44 13.78
CA ALA A 35 12.81 11.75 14.07
C ALA A 35 13.48 11.11 12.84
N HIS A 36 12.75 10.92 11.76
CA HIS A 36 13.23 10.17 10.59
C HIS A 36 12.89 10.92 9.30
N PRO A 37 13.87 11.03 8.38
CA PRO A 37 13.63 11.67 7.09
C PRO A 37 12.79 10.80 6.18
N THR A 38 12.08 11.43 5.24
CA THR A 38 11.35 10.75 4.18
C THR A 38 12.31 9.95 3.30
N PRO A 39 12.08 8.63 3.10
CA PRO A 39 12.94 7.80 2.26
C PRO A 39 12.91 8.29 0.81
N ARG A 40 14.08 8.33 0.17
CA ARG A 40 14.23 8.59 -1.25
C ARG A 40 14.62 7.31 -1.97
N VAL A 41 13.93 7.00 -3.05
CA VAL A 41 14.43 6.02 -4.02
C VAL A 41 15.48 6.72 -4.87
N VAL A 42 16.74 6.34 -4.71
CA VAL A 42 17.83 6.86 -5.53
C VAL A 42 17.99 5.92 -6.71
N SER A 43 17.88 6.45 -7.93
CA SER A 43 18.17 5.66 -9.14
C SER A 43 19.62 5.20 -9.12
N PRO A 44 19.92 3.96 -9.59
CA PRO A 44 21.29 3.44 -9.62
C PRO A 44 22.30 4.35 -10.32
N ASP A 45 21.84 5.15 -11.27
CA ASP A 45 22.66 6.10 -12.05
C ASP A 45 22.97 7.41 -11.29
N GLU A 46 22.31 7.67 -10.16
CA GLU A 46 22.48 8.88 -9.35
C GLU A 46 23.36 8.67 -8.11
N VAL A 47 23.91 7.47 -7.90
CA VAL A 47 24.80 7.21 -6.75
C VAL A 47 26.14 7.88 -7.00
N PRO A 48 26.47 8.99 -6.32
CA PRO A 48 27.84 9.52 -6.35
C PRO A 48 28.76 8.53 -5.62
N ASP A 49 29.95 8.35 -6.14
CA ASP A 49 30.98 7.38 -5.75
C ASP A 49 31.57 7.61 -4.32
N SER A 50 30.78 8.08 -3.37
CA SER A 50 31.26 8.43 -2.03
C SER A 50 30.21 8.18 -0.95
N ASP A 51 30.56 7.31 -0.05
CA ASP A 51 29.96 7.06 1.28
C ASP A 51 28.45 6.87 1.31
N VAL A 52 28.07 5.63 1.20
CA VAL A 52 26.71 5.12 1.39
C VAL A 52 26.20 5.52 2.78
N GLY A 53 25.35 6.54 2.83
CA GLY A 53 24.47 6.79 3.95
C GLY A 53 23.54 5.57 4.19
N PRO A 54 22.77 5.56 5.30
CA PRO A 54 21.94 4.41 5.65
C PRO A 54 21.04 4.03 4.47
N THR A 55 21.07 2.76 4.15
CA THR A 55 20.36 2.15 3.02
C THR A 55 18.87 2.52 3.05
N VAL A 56 18.27 2.80 1.91
CA VAL A 56 16.84 3.12 1.71
C VAL A 56 15.91 2.18 2.51
N ALA A 57 16.25 0.89 2.58
CA ALA A 57 15.51 -0.10 3.38
C ALA A 57 15.49 0.18 4.88
N GLY A 58 16.57 0.70 5.47
CA GLY A 58 16.62 1.05 6.89
C GLY A 58 15.81 2.30 7.21
N GLN A 59 15.76 3.26 6.31
CA GLN A 59 14.96 4.48 6.45
C GLN A 59 13.46 4.18 6.28
N ALA A 60 13.10 3.35 5.30
CA ALA A 60 11.73 2.91 5.09
C ALA A 60 11.18 2.12 6.31
N SER A 61 12.00 1.26 6.93
CA SER A 61 11.61 0.53 8.14
C SER A 61 11.36 1.45 9.34
N ALA A 62 12.08 2.58 9.42
CA ALA A 62 11.90 3.54 10.52
C ALA A 62 10.57 4.32 10.41
N LEU A 63 9.99 4.42 9.22
CA LEU A 63 8.69 5.05 8.97
C LEU A 63 7.56 4.01 8.74
N ALA A 64 7.79 2.74 9.08
CA ALA A 64 6.74 1.73 9.01
C ALA A 64 5.56 2.09 9.91
N LEU A 65 4.35 1.82 9.43
CA LEU A 65 3.14 1.99 10.23
C LEU A 65 3.04 0.84 11.25
N ASP A 66 2.82 1.19 12.50
CA ASP A 66 2.48 0.22 13.54
C ASP A 66 0.96 0.07 13.71
N ALA A 67 0.55 -0.84 14.60
CA ALA A 67 -0.87 -1.09 14.86
C ALA A 67 -1.61 0.14 15.39
N ALA A 68 -0.95 1.00 16.19
CA ALA A 68 -1.57 2.21 16.72
C ALA A 68 -1.78 3.27 15.64
N ASP A 69 -0.83 3.38 14.70
CA ASP A 69 -0.93 4.27 13.56
C ASP A 69 -2.10 3.89 12.64
N VAL A 70 -2.22 2.58 12.34
CA VAL A 70 -3.30 2.06 11.50
C VAL A 70 -4.65 2.24 12.19
N ASP A 71 -4.76 1.92 13.49
CA ASP A 71 -6.00 2.13 14.26
C ASP A 71 -6.42 3.59 14.28
N LEU A 72 -5.47 4.50 14.54
CA LEU A 72 -5.74 5.93 14.54
C LEU A 72 -6.25 6.40 13.17
N ALA A 73 -5.57 6.01 12.09
CA ALA A 73 -5.94 6.40 10.73
C ALA A 73 -7.35 5.92 10.36
N LEU A 74 -7.67 4.65 10.63
CA LEU A 74 -8.95 4.04 10.28
C LEU A 74 -10.12 4.59 11.13
N ARG A 75 -9.87 5.15 12.30
CA ARG A 75 -10.88 5.88 13.06
C ARG A 75 -11.30 7.21 12.42
N TYR A 76 -10.39 7.85 11.67
CA TYR A 76 -10.72 9.06 10.90
C TYR A 76 -11.35 8.73 9.55
N LEU A 77 -11.07 7.57 9.00
CA LEU A 77 -11.59 7.11 7.71
C LEU A 77 -12.80 6.21 7.94
N THR A 78 -13.96 6.81 8.18
CA THR A 78 -15.17 6.09 8.62
C THR A 78 -15.98 5.45 7.48
N GLU A 79 -15.69 5.81 6.23
CA GLU A 79 -16.45 5.34 5.07
C GLU A 79 -15.48 4.74 4.04
N PHE A 80 -15.17 3.48 4.18
CA PHE A 80 -14.39 2.73 3.19
C PHE A 80 -15.01 1.34 2.97
N ARG A 81 -14.91 0.86 1.74
CA ARG A 81 -15.34 -0.49 1.35
C ARG A 81 -14.17 -1.38 0.95
N VAL A 82 -13.03 -0.78 0.66
CA VAL A 82 -11.81 -1.49 0.28
C VAL A 82 -10.65 -0.92 1.05
N VAL A 83 -9.85 -1.80 1.63
CA VAL A 83 -8.53 -1.48 2.20
C VAL A 83 -7.48 -2.22 1.40
N VAL A 84 -6.46 -1.50 0.93
CA VAL A 84 -5.31 -2.09 0.23
C VAL A 84 -4.08 -1.93 1.12
N ILE A 85 -3.47 -3.04 1.50
CA ILE A 85 -2.15 -3.08 2.13
C ILE A 85 -1.14 -3.22 0.99
N ALA A 86 -0.41 -2.13 0.71
CA ALA A 86 0.54 -2.05 -0.39
C ALA A 86 2.01 -2.15 0.06
N ASP A 87 2.27 -2.18 1.37
CA ASP A 87 3.61 -2.27 1.93
C ASP A 87 3.63 -3.25 3.12
N GLU A 88 4.82 -3.58 3.59
CA GLU A 88 4.98 -4.47 4.75
C GLU A 88 4.45 -3.86 6.03
N LEU A 89 3.51 -4.54 6.63
CA LEU A 89 3.02 -4.25 7.97
C LEU A 89 3.34 -5.42 8.91
N ASP A 90 3.55 -5.13 10.19
CA ASP A 90 3.65 -6.18 11.18
C ASP A 90 2.29 -6.89 11.39
N ALA A 91 2.32 -8.08 11.99
CA ALA A 91 1.11 -8.89 12.19
C ALA A 91 0.05 -8.22 13.08
N ALA A 92 0.41 -7.24 13.91
CA ALA A 92 -0.53 -6.50 14.74
C ALA A 92 -1.24 -5.43 13.91
N ALA A 93 -0.50 -4.70 13.07
CA ALA A 93 -1.05 -3.71 12.15
C ALA A 93 -1.96 -4.35 11.09
N VAL A 94 -1.56 -5.50 10.53
CA VAL A 94 -2.39 -6.28 9.60
C VAL A 94 -3.72 -6.67 10.25
N ARG A 95 -3.70 -7.16 11.51
CA ARG A 95 -4.94 -7.49 12.23
C ARG A 95 -5.84 -6.30 12.45
N VAL A 96 -5.29 -5.15 12.81
CA VAL A 96 -6.08 -3.92 12.97
C VAL A 96 -6.76 -3.53 11.66
N ALA A 97 -6.03 -3.57 10.53
CA ALA A 97 -6.60 -3.32 9.22
C ALA A 97 -7.70 -4.34 8.85
N ALA A 98 -7.47 -5.63 9.12
CA ALA A 98 -8.42 -6.70 8.88
C ALA A 98 -9.70 -6.53 9.72
N ASP A 99 -9.55 -6.27 11.02
CA ASP A 99 -10.69 -6.06 11.94
C ASP A 99 -11.52 -4.85 11.50
N ALA A 100 -10.89 -3.73 11.19
CA ALA A 100 -11.59 -2.53 10.71
C ALA A 100 -12.32 -2.78 9.39
N THR A 101 -11.70 -3.51 8.46
CA THR A 101 -12.31 -3.91 7.19
C THR A 101 -13.52 -4.82 7.42
N GLY A 102 -13.40 -5.79 8.31
CA GLY A 102 -14.50 -6.67 8.69
C GLY A 102 -15.68 -5.91 9.32
N TRP A 103 -15.40 -4.96 10.20
CA TRP A 103 -16.45 -4.10 10.81
C TRP A 103 -17.20 -3.24 9.78
N SER A 104 -16.53 -2.77 8.74
CA SER A 104 -17.15 -2.02 7.64
C SER A 104 -17.82 -2.91 6.59
N ASN A 105 -17.74 -4.24 6.74
CA ASN A 105 -18.15 -5.20 5.72
C ASN A 105 -17.48 -4.94 4.36
N GLY A 106 -16.21 -4.52 4.43
CA GLY A 106 -15.37 -4.19 3.27
C GLY A 106 -14.55 -5.37 2.78
N THR A 107 -13.74 -5.13 1.77
CA THR A 107 -12.79 -6.09 1.18
C THR A 107 -11.36 -5.68 1.52
N LEU A 108 -10.55 -6.61 2.00
CA LEU A 108 -9.13 -6.43 2.23
C LEU A 108 -8.33 -7.00 1.05
N ILE A 109 -7.47 -6.17 0.47
CA ILE A 109 -6.51 -6.57 -0.56
C ILE A 109 -5.12 -6.43 0.03
N ALA A 110 -4.28 -7.44 -0.09
CA ALA A 110 -2.88 -7.40 0.31
C ALA A 110 -1.98 -7.60 -0.91
N VAL A 111 -1.06 -6.69 -1.12
CA VAL A 111 -0.02 -6.79 -2.13
C VAL A 111 1.24 -7.38 -1.49
N VAL A 112 1.75 -8.46 -2.06
CA VAL A 112 2.93 -9.17 -1.57
C VAL A 112 4.03 -9.08 -2.63
N GLY A 113 5.15 -8.48 -2.28
CA GLY A 113 6.31 -8.38 -3.16
C GLY A 113 6.89 -9.75 -3.52
N GLU A 114 7.55 -9.84 -4.67
CA GLU A 114 8.19 -11.07 -5.11
C GLU A 114 9.18 -11.60 -4.06
N GLY A 115 9.09 -12.92 -3.80
CA GLY A 115 9.94 -13.60 -2.81
C GLY A 115 9.59 -13.31 -1.35
N ARG A 116 8.55 -12.55 -1.08
CA ARG A 116 8.05 -12.30 0.29
C ARG A 116 6.94 -13.27 0.66
N SER A 117 6.77 -13.49 1.95
CA SER A 117 5.67 -14.29 2.48
C SER A 117 4.42 -13.46 2.66
N GLU A 118 3.26 -14.10 2.58
CA GLU A 118 1.99 -13.46 2.92
C GLU A 118 2.02 -12.88 4.33
N PRO A 119 1.44 -11.70 4.55
CA PRO A 119 1.35 -11.09 5.87
C PRO A 119 0.59 -11.99 6.86
N VAL A 120 1.14 -12.13 8.05
CA VAL A 120 0.50 -12.90 9.12
C VAL A 120 -0.67 -12.11 9.70
N GLY A 121 -1.84 -12.74 9.76
CA GLY A 121 -3.05 -12.12 10.33
C GLY A 121 -4.08 -11.69 9.30
N LEU A 122 -3.86 -11.98 8.02
CA LEU A 122 -4.88 -11.79 6.98
C LEU A 122 -6.10 -12.71 7.24
N PRO A 123 -7.32 -12.21 7.03
CA PRO A 123 -8.52 -13.05 7.04
C PRO A 123 -8.55 -13.96 5.81
N SER A 124 -9.26 -15.09 5.90
CA SER A 124 -9.30 -16.11 4.84
C SER A 124 -9.99 -15.65 3.56
N ASP A 125 -10.72 -14.56 3.59
CA ASP A 125 -11.41 -13.94 2.48
C ASP A 125 -10.66 -12.73 1.89
N ALA A 126 -9.46 -12.41 2.42
CA ALA A 126 -8.61 -11.39 1.85
C ALA A 126 -8.15 -11.79 0.44
N ILE A 127 -8.07 -10.82 -0.44
CA ILE A 127 -7.48 -10.97 -1.76
C ILE A 127 -5.97 -10.74 -1.64
N VAL A 128 -5.18 -11.75 -1.99
CA VAL A 128 -3.71 -11.64 -1.98
C VAL A 128 -3.20 -11.57 -3.41
N LEU A 129 -2.47 -10.51 -3.73
CA LEU A 129 -1.89 -10.27 -5.06
C LEU A 129 -0.37 -10.26 -4.97
N GLY A 130 0.28 -11.10 -5.76
CA GLY A 130 1.74 -11.09 -5.91
C GLY A 130 2.19 -9.97 -6.85
N SER A 131 2.99 -9.03 -6.34
CA SER A 131 3.61 -8.00 -7.17
C SER A 131 4.78 -8.59 -7.96
N PRO A 132 4.89 -8.33 -9.28
CA PRO A 132 6.07 -8.73 -10.04
C PRO A 132 7.33 -7.98 -9.55
N ALA A 133 8.52 -8.56 -9.80
CA ALA A 133 9.79 -7.92 -9.47
C ALA A 133 10.03 -6.62 -10.24
N ASP A 134 9.50 -6.54 -11.45
CA ASP A 134 9.63 -5.39 -12.34
C ASP A 134 8.23 -4.97 -12.83
N ASP A 135 7.80 -3.81 -12.41
CA ASP A 135 6.58 -3.14 -12.88
C ASP A 135 6.90 -1.74 -13.41
N ALA A 136 7.95 -1.63 -14.23
CA ALA A 136 8.46 -0.36 -14.76
C ALA A 136 7.38 0.50 -15.45
N GLU A 137 6.34 -0.14 -15.98
CA GLU A 137 5.20 0.54 -16.62
C GLU A 137 4.03 0.82 -15.67
N GLY A 138 4.09 0.37 -14.41
CA GLY A 138 3.01 0.48 -13.43
C GLY A 138 1.73 -0.27 -13.84
N ALA A 139 1.88 -1.38 -14.58
CA ALA A 139 0.73 -2.16 -15.05
C ALA A 139 0.06 -2.90 -13.91
N PHE A 140 0.86 -3.44 -12.99
CA PHE A 140 0.35 -4.12 -11.80
C PHE A 140 -0.32 -3.12 -10.84
N ASP A 141 0.31 -1.96 -10.61
CA ASP A 141 -0.28 -0.92 -9.77
C ASP A 141 -1.62 -0.42 -10.31
N ARG A 142 -1.74 -0.27 -11.63
CA ARG A 142 -3.02 0.05 -12.27
C ARG A 142 -4.05 -1.05 -12.07
N LEU A 143 -3.67 -2.32 -12.22
CA LEU A 143 -4.56 -3.46 -11.99
C LEU A 143 -5.12 -3.44 -10.55
N VAL A 144 -4.25 -3.23 -9.55
CA VAL A 144 -4.65 -3.13 -8.14
C VAL A 144 -5.62 -1.96 -7.94
N GLY A 145 -5.33 -0.81 -8.53
CA GLY A 145 -6.19 0.38 -8.47
C GLY A 145 -7.56 0.16 -9.12
N GLU A 146 -7.60 -0.45 -10.30
CA GLU A 146 -8.85 -0.75 -11.02
C GLU A 146 -9.68 -1.81 -10.27
N LEU A 147 -9.04 -2.84 -9.72
CA LEU A 147 -9.70 -3.84 -8.89
C LEU A 147 -10.34 -3.20 -7.66
N ALA A 148 -9.56 -2.41 -6.91
CA ALA A 148 -10.05 -1.73 -5.73
C ALA A 148 -11.22 -0.78 -6.05
N ALA A 149 -11.12 -0.02 -7.13
CA ALA A 149 -12.17 0.91 -7.56
C ALA A 149 -13.45 0.19 -7.99
N ALA A 150 -13.33 -0.93 -8.70
CA ALA A 150 -14.50 -1.69 -9.13
C ALA A 150 -15.22 -2.38 -7.96
N ILE A 151 -14.47 -2.88 -6.96
CA ILE A 151 -15.04 -3.42 -5.72
C ILE A 151 -15.71 -2.31 -4.91
N ASP A 152 -15.08 -1.14 -4.79
CA ASP A 152 -15.67 0.02 -4.09
C ASP A 152 -16.97 0.48 -4.74
N ALA A 153 -17.09 0.34 -6.06
CA ALA A 153 -18.33 0.59 -6.80
C ALA A 153 -19.42 -0.50 -6.60
N GLY A 154 -19.12 -1.56 -5.87
CA GLY A 154 -20.05 -2.64 -5.54
C GLY A 154 -19.92 -3.87 -6.43
N GLY A 155 -18.84 -3.99 -7.20
CA GLY A 155 -18.53 -5.19 -7.98
C GLY A 155 -18.20 -6.38 -7.07
N ASP A 156 -18.58 -7.58 -7.51
CA ASP A 156 -18.14 -8.82 -6.85
C ASP A 156 -16.64 -9.02 -7.03
N PRO A 157 -15.87 -9.17 -5.95
CA PRO A 157 -14.40 -9.20 -6.04
C PRO A 157 -13.85 -10.27 -6.96
N GLN A 158 -14.43 -11.46 -6.95
CA GLN A 158 -13.96 -12.57 -7.79
C GLN A 158 -14.33 -12.38 -9.26
N ALA A 159 -15.49 -11.81 -9.53
CA ALA A 159 -15.93 -11.53 -10.90
C ALA A 159 -15.06 -10.42 -11.52
N VAL A 160 -14.84 -9.34 -10.79
CA VAL A 160 -14.00 -8.21 -11.22
C VAL A 160 -12.56 -8.67 -11.47
N PHE A 161 -11.98 -9.43 -10.54
CA PHE A 161 -10.62 -9.93 -10.69
C PHE A 161 -10.47 -10.78 -11.96
N ARG A 162 -11.39 -11.72 -12.21
CA ARG A 162 -11.35 -12.56 -13.42
C ARG A 162 -11.48 -11.75 -14.71
N GLU A 163 -12.31 -10.70 -14.70
CA GLU A 163 -12.49 -9.82 -15.86
C GLU A 163 -11.21 -9.02 -16.14
N LEU A 164 -10.61 -8.42 -15.11
CA LEU A 164 -9.39 -7.63 -15.25
C LEU A 164 -8.20 -8.49 -15.71
N VAL A 165 -7.99 -9.66 -15.10
CA VAL A 165 -6.92 -10.60 -15.48
C VAL A 165 -7.11 -11.08 -16.91
N GLY A 166 -8.36 -11.42 -17.30
CA GLY A 166 -8.68 -11.83 -18.65
C GLY A 166 -8.43 -10.73 -19.69
N SER A 167 -8.74 -9.48 -19.36
CA SER A 167 -8.51 -8.32 -20.24
C SER A 167 -7.02 -7.97 -20.38
N ALA A 168 -6.23 -8.18 -19.31
CA ALA A 168 -4.79 -7.93 -19.29
C ALA A 168 -3.97 -9.04 -20.00
N GLY A 169 -4.60 -10.12 -20.40
CA GLY A 169 -3.91 -11.27 -21.01
C GLY A 169 -3.03 -12.05 -20.02
N TRP A 170 -3.26 -11.89 -18.73
CA TRP A 170 -2.57 -12.67 -17.70
C TRP A 170 -3.25 -14.03 -17.54
N GLU A 171 -2.49 -15.09 -17.78
CA GLU A 171 -2.94 -16.43 -17.40
C GLU A 171 -2.62 -16.67 -15.92
N PRO A 172 -3.61 -17.02 -15.09
CA PRO A 172 -3.34 -17.42 -13.70
C PRO A 172 -2.41 -18.64 -13.72
N ALA A 173 -1.34 -18.61 -12.91
CA ALA A 173 -0.47 -19.77 -12.77
C ALA A 173 -1.32 -21.00 -12.40
N ALA A 174 -1.23 -22.05 -13.22
CA ALA A 174 -1.92 -23.30 -12.95
C ALA A 174 -1.41 -23.89 -11.61
N THR A 175 -2.32 -24.03 -10.67
CA THR A 175 -2.08 -24.68 -9.36
C THR A 175 -1.95 -26.19 -9.53
#